data_32fc77208aaf6e69eec16f8f8da56976
#
_entry.id   32fc77208aaf6e69eec16f8f8da56976
#
_cell.length_a   1.000
_cell.length_b   1.000
_cell.length_c   1.000
_cell.angle_alpha   90.00
_cell.angle_beta   90.00
_cell.angle_gamma   90.00
#
_symmetry.space_group_name_H-M   'P 1'
#
loop_
_entity.id
_entity.type
_entity.pdbx_description
1 polymer ?
#
loop_
_entity_poly.entity_id
_entity_poly.type
_entity_poly.pdbx_seq_one_letter_code
_entity_poly.pdbx_strand_id
1 'polypeptide(L)'
;GGWTWQRFVSKYEPNPDGTNRKRSSPFVYVGKDGKPGLDFKRYFKEECNGNTPDVVVIMLGINDCFSAKQDAIDAKVDGMFTQSDILIKALQAAAPQAEVGICLTTPGNSRQEAFYANYKDRYSRWGWKKIQHRLVQRQIEKFAGREKQNLFIIPTELNLDVVNGYPVNNGVHPNKVGYQQIGVSIYSWL
;
A
#
# COMPACT_ATOMS: atom_id res chain seq x y z
N GLY A 1 8.92 3.33 6.77
CA GLY A 1 8.31 1.98 6.64
C GLY A 1 7.09 1.80 7.53
N GLY A 2 6.36 0.70 7.33
CA GLY A 2 5.23 0.34 8.17
C GLY A 2 3.93 1.10 7.91
N TRP A 3 3.78 1.75 6.76
CA TRP A 3 2.53 2.39 6.36
C TRP A 3 1.49 1.35 5.93
N THR A 4 0.24 1.58 6.38
CA THR A 4 -0.95 0.77 6.11
C THR A 4 -2.04 1.65 5.52
N TRP A 5 -3.06 1.05 4.92
CA TRP A 5 -4.24 1.79 4.48
C TRP A 5 -4.85 2.61 5.61
N GLN A 6 -5.02 2.00 6.79
CA GLN A 6 -5.56 2.70 7.96
C GLN A 6 -4.71 3.91 8.37
N ARG A 7 -3.37 3.78 8.32
CA ARG A 7 -2.50 4.90 8.67
C ARG A 7 -2.64 6.06 7.68
N PHE A 8 -2.80 5.78 6.40
CA PHE A 8 -3.07 6.83 5.42
C PHE A 8 -4.42 7.50 5.65
N VAL A 9 -5.45 6.76 6.08
CA VAL A 9 -6.80 7.30 6.33
C VAL A 9 -6.87 8.18 7.58
N SER A 10 -6.19 7.81 8.67
CA SER A 10 -6.49 8.38 9.98
C SER A 10 -5.31 8.80 10.83
N LYS A 11 -4.07 8.49 10.42
CA LYS A 11 -2.92 8.79 11.28
C LYS A 11 -2.65 10.29 11.34
N TYR A 12 -2.77 10.87 12.55
CA TYR A 12 -2.48 12.27 12.83
C TYR A 12 -1.62 12.39 14.09
N GLU A 13 -0.36 12.75 13.91
CA GLU A 13 0.63 12.97 14.97
C GLU A 13 1.40 14.25 14.65
N PRO A 14 0.85 15.45 14.99
CA PRO A 14 1.53 16.72 14.75
C PRO A 14 2.79 16.83 15.60
N ASN A 15 3.67 17.77 15.24
CA ASN A 15 4.78 18.14 16.08
C ASN A 15 4.28 18.76 17.41
N PRO A 16 5.09 18.73 18.50
CA PRO A 16 4.70 19.32 19.79
C PRO A 16 4.38 20.82 19.72
N ASP A 17 4.96 21.54 18.76
CA ASP A 17 4.71 22.97 18.52
C ASP A 17 3.46 23.24 17.67
N GLY A 18 2.69 22.20 17.33
CA GLY A 18 1.50 22.29 16.48
C GLY A 18 1.81 22.53 15.01
N THR A 19 3.07 22.74 14.64
CA THR A 19 3.49 22.84 13.25
C THR A 19 3.75 21.45 12.69
N ASN A 20 3.56 21.31 11.43
CA ASN A 20 3.91 20.14 10.64
C ASN A 20 3.49 18.76 11.18
N ARG A 21 3.32 17.84 10.29
CA ARG A 21 2.73 16.51 10.51
C ARG A 21 3.80 15.44 10.72
N LYS A 22 4.57 15.53 11.79
CA LYS A 22 5.57 14.52 12.13
C LYS A 22 4.92 13.12 12.18
N ARG A 23 5.20 12.25 11.21
CA ARG A 23 4.63 10.90 11.10
C ARG A 23 3.12 10.83 10.85
N SER A 24 2.45 11.96 10.63
CA SER A 24 1.05 11.97 10.19
C SER A 24 0.90 11.50 8.74
N SER A 25 -0.31 11.08 8.36
CA SER A 25 -0.65 10.96 6.96
C SER A 25 -0.55 12.32 6.28
N PRO A 26 0.04 12.41 5.08
CA PRO A 26 0.08 13.67 4.35
C PRO A 26 -1.33 14.16 3.95
N PHE A 27 -2.32 13.28 3.97
CA PHE A 27 -3.69 13.54 3.55
C PHE A 27 -4.64 13.86 4.70
N VAL A 28 -4.19 13.80 5.96
CA VAL A 28 -5.02 14.03 7.15
C VAL A 28 -4.78 15.44 7.70
N TYR A 29 -5.86 16.20 7.81
CA TYR A 29 -5.88 17.59 8.30
C TYR A 29 -6.94 17.76 9.38
N VAL A 30 -6.75 18.74 10.26
CA VAL A 30 -7.79 19.13 11.22
C VAL A 30 -8.87 19.92 10.49
N GLY A 31 -10.11 19.44 10.57
CA GLY A 31 -11.27 20.06 10.00
C GLY A 31 -11.80 21.23 10.85
N LYS A 32 -12.87 21.88 10.39
CA LYS A 32 -13.53 22.98 11.11
C LYS A 32 -14.13 22.56 12.46
N ASP A 33 -14.43 21.27 12.58
CA ASP A 33 -14.94 20.64 13.81
C ASP A 33 -13.82 20.29 14.83
N GLY A 34 -12.57 20.64 14.52
CA GLY A 34 -11.41 20.34 15.34
C GLY A 34 -10.92 18.89 15.26
N LYS A 35 -11.52 18.05 14.39
CA LYS A 35 -11.16 16.64 14.27
C LYS A 35 -10.27 16.37 13.05
N PRO A 36 -9.26 15.47 13.17
CA PRO A 36 -8.48 15.03 12.03
C PRO A 36 -9.31 14.20 11.05
N GLY A 37 -9.16 14.47 9.76
CA GLY A 37 -9.83 13.74 8.69
C GLY A 37 -9.12 13.85 7.35
N LEU A 38 -9.47 13.01 6.39
CA LEU A 38 -8.93 13.08 5.03
C LEU A 38 -9.38 14.37 4.33
N ASP A 39 -8.41 15.07 3.75
CA ASP A 39 -8.65 16.25 2.92
C ASP A 39 -7.65 16.32 1.77
N PHE A 40 -7.92 15.55 0.70
CA PHE A 40 -7.11 15.56 -0.51
C PHE A 40 -7.16 16.90 -1.25
N LYS A 41 -8.29 17.64 -1.19
CA LYS A 41 -8.39 18.95 -1.83
C LYS A 41 -7.43 19.94 -1.20
N ARG A 42 -7.34 19.92 0.13
CA ARG A 42 -6.37 20.73 0.87
C ARG A 42 -4.94 20.29 0.58
N TYR A 43 -4.67 18.98 0.54
CA TYR A 43 -3.36 18.43 0.16
C TYR A 43 -2.93 18.92 -1.24
N PHE A 44 -3.80 18.81 -2.24
CA PHE A 44 -3.48 19.30 -3.60
C PHE A 44 -3.23 20.81 -3.63
N LYS A 45 -4.01 21.57 -2.88
CA LYS A 45 -3.84 23.02 -2.79
C LYS A 45 -2.50 23.39 -2.13
N GLU A 46 -2.17 22.79 -1.00
CA GLU A 46 -1.02 23.19 -0.18
C GLU A 46 0.29 22.55 -0.66
N GLU A 47 0.27 21.29 -1.10
CA GLU A 47 1.48 20.51 -1.41
C GLU A 47 1.71 20.31 -2.92
N CYS A 48 0.68 20.54 -3.75
CA CYS A 48 0.75 20.32 -5.20
C CYS A 48 0.43 21.59 -6.01
N ASN A 49 0.52 22.77 -5.41
CA ASN A 49 0.21 24.05 -6.06
C ASN A 49 -1.19 24.10 -6.71
N GLY A 50 -2.16 23.37 -6.15
CA GLY A 50 -3.51 23.27 -6.67
C GLY A 50 -3.71 22.27 -7.80
N ASN A 51 -2.65 21.62 -8.27
CA ASN A 51 -2.76 20.61 -9.33
C ASN A 51 -3.28 19.27 -8.77
N THR A 52 -4.20 18.65 -9.50
CA THR A 52 -4.61 17.27 -9.26
C THR A 52 -3.76 16.30 -10.08
N PRO A 53 -3.49 15.09 -9.61
CA PRO A 53 -2.78 14.08 -10.39
C PRO A 53 -3.66 13.54 -11.52
N ASP A 54 -3.04 13.18 -12.65
CA ASP A 54 -3.68 12.38 -13.70
C ASP A 54 -3.64 10.89 -13.36
N VAL A 55 -2.57 10.46 -12.68
CA VAL A 55 -2.35 9.06 -12.30
C VAL A 55 -1.91 8.96 -10.84
N VAL A 56 -2.47 7.99 -10.11
CA VAL A 56 -2.07 7.65 -8.75
C VAL A 56 -1.77 6.16 -8.66
N VAL A 57 -0.56 5.81 -8.25
CA VAL A 57 -0.17 4.41 -8.01
C VAL A 57 -0.14 4.12 -6.52
N ILE A 58 -0.88 3.09 -6.10
CA ILE A 58 -0.97 2.69 -4.69
C ILE A 58 -0.37 1.29 -4.50
N MET A 59 0.69 1.19 -3.71
CA MET A 59 1.33 -0.07 -3.34
C MET A 59 1.25 -0.27 -1.82
N LEU A 60 0.12 -0.76 -1.35
CA LEU A 60 -0.18 -1.02 0.06
C LEU A 60 -0.75 -2.44 0.23
N GLY A 61 -0.74 -2.94 1.48
CA GLY A 61 -1.31 -4.24 1.86
C GLY A 61 -0.34 -5.12 2.63
N ILE A 62 0.94 -5.10 2.28
CA ILE A 62 1.95 -5.93 2.98
C ILE A 62 1.98 -5.62 4.48
N ASN A 63 2.02 -4.36 4.88
CA ASN A 63 2.06 -3.97 6.29
C ASN A 63 0.72 -4.16 7.00
N ASP A 64 -0.37 -4.20 6.27
CA ASP A 64 -1.70 -4.48 6.82
C ASP A 64 -1.81 -5.95 7.21
N CYS A 65 -1.26 -6.86 6.42
CA CYS A 65 -1.50 -8.29 6.51
C CYS A 65 -0.28 -9.12 6.95
N PHE A 66 0.93 -8.54 6.99
CA PHE A 66 2.17 -9.29 7.24
C PHE A 66 2.18 -10.11 8.52
N SER A 67 1.55 -9.63 9.58
CA SER A 67 1.46 -10.32 10.87
C SER A 67 0.19 -11.15 11.06
N ALA A 68 -0.64 -11.29 10.01
CA ALA A 68 -1.88 -12.05 10.10
C ALA A 68 -1.58 -13.55 10.33
N LYS A 69 -2.45 -14.21 11.08
CA LYS A 69 -2.47 -15.66 11.15
C LYS A 69 -3.21 -16.21 9.93
N GLN A 70 -2.85 -17.42 9.52
CA GLN A 70 -3.43 -18.03 8.32
C GLN A 70 -4.95 -18.22 8.40
N ASP A 71 -5.47 -18.52 9.56
CA ASP A 71 -6.89 -18.70 9.85
C ASP A 71 -7.66 -17.38 9.99
N ALA A 72 -6.97 -16.26 10.18
CA ALA A 72 -7.55 -14.93 10.36
C ALA A 72 -7.28 -13.98 9.19
N ILE A 73 -6.69 -14.45 8.09
CA ILE A 73 -6.27 -13.58 6.98
C ILE A 73 -7.46 -12.88 6.31
N ASP A 74 -8.57 -13.57 6.11
CA ASP A 74 -9.73 -12.99 5.43
C ASP A 74 -10.33 -11.82 6.23
N ALA A 75 -10.53 -11.97 7.52
CA ALA A 75 -11.00 -10.89 8.39
C ALA A 75 -10.02 -9.70 8.41
N LYS A 76 -8.70 -9.99 8.35
CA LYS A 76 -7.67 -8.94 8.28
C LYS A 76 -7.72 -8.18 6.96
N VAL A 77 -7.93 -8.88 5.85
CA VAL A 77 -8.08 -8.29 4.51
C VAL A 77 -9.37 -7.48 4.41
N ASP A 78 -10.48 -7.94 4.99
CA ASP A 78 -11.74 -7.19 5.02
C ASP A 78 -11.59 -5.85 5.75
N GLY A 79 -10.92 -5.87 6.91
CA GLY A 79 -10.58 -4.64 7.63
C GLY A 79 -9.68 -3.69 6.83
N MET A 80 -8.71 -4.23 6.11
CA MET A 80 -7.86 -3.48 5.19
C MET A 80 -8.69 -2.85 4.05
N PHE A 81 -9.60 -3.61 3.42
CA PHE A 81 -10.44 -3.12 2.33
C PHE A 81 -11.40 -2.02 2.77
N THR A 82 -11.93 -2.10 3.98
CA THR A 82 -12.72 -1.00 4.56
C THR A 82 -11.92 0.32 4.54
N GLN A 83 -10.65 0.28 4.91
CA GLN A 83 -9.79 1.47 4.88
C GLN A 83 -9.41 1.87 3.45
N SER A 84 -9.20 0.90 2.55
CA SER A 84 -8.91 1.21 1.14
C SER A 84 -10.08 1.90 0.45
N ASP A 85 -11.31 1.47 0.71
CA ASP A 85 -12.51 2.12 0.16
C ASP A 85 -12.65 3.57 0.61
N ILE A 86 -12.35 3.87 1.88
CA ILE A 86 -12.36 5.23 2.42
C ILE A 86 -11.31 6.10 1.71
N LEU A 87 -10.08 5.60 1.58
CA LEU A 87 -8.98 6.36 0.97
C LEU A 87 -9.24 6.62 -0.53
N ILE A 88 -9.58 5.57 -1.28
CA ILE A 88 -9.84 5.64 -2.72
C ILE A 88 -11.02 6.56 -3.01
N LYS A 89 -12.12 6.42 -2.27
CA LYS A 89 -13.31 7.28 -2.43
C LYS A 89 -12.99 8.75 -2.17
N ALA A 90 -12.21 9.05 -1.13
CA ALA A 90 -11.80 10.42 -0.83
C ALA A 90 -10.87 11.00 -1.90
N LEU A 91 -9.93 10.20 -2.41
CA LEU A 91 -9.06 10.58 -3.53
C LEU A 91 -9.86 10.87 -4.79
N GLN A 92 -10.73 9.95 -5.21
CA GLN A 92 -11.57 10.10 -6.41
C GLN A 92 -12.55 11.28 -6.31
N ALA A 93 -13.05 11.59 -5.11
CA ALA A 93 -13.86 12.80 -4.90
C ALA A 93 -13.08 14.11 -5.05
N ALA A 94 -11.77 14.08 -4.84
CA ALA A 94 -10.90 15.25 -4.98
C ALA A 94 -10.23 15.36 -6.36
N ALA A 95 -10.00 14.21 -7.03
CA ALA A 95 -9.41 14.08 -8.37
C ALA A 95 -10.20 13.06 -9.20
N PRO A 96 -11.41 13.40 -9.68
CA PRO A 96 -12.33 12.43 -10.30
C PRO A 96 -11.85 11.89 -11.66
N GLN A 97 -10.91 12.58 -12.31
CA GLN A 97 -10.33 12.15 -13.58
C GLN A 97 -9.07 11.30 -13.42
N ALA A 98 -8.54 11.22 -12.20
CA ALA A 98 -7.30 10.47 -11.95
C ALA A 98 -7.51 8.96 -12.15
N GLU A 99 -6.63 8.33 -12.89
CA GLU A 99 -6.52 6.89 -12.96
C GLU A 99 -5.79 6.37 -11.71
N VAL A 100 -6.37 5.38 -11.05
CA VAL A 100 -5.83 4.81 -9.81
C VAL A 100 -5.37 3.38 -10.04
N GLY A 101 -4.06 3.17 -10.07
CA GLY A 101 -3.44 1.85 -10.20
C GLY A 101 -3.17 1.22 -8.83
N ILE A 102 -3.77 0.06 -8.56
CA ILE A 102 -3.54 -0.73 -7.35
C ILE A 102 -2.51 -1.81 -7.64
N CYS A 103 -1.33 -1.69 -7.08
CA CYS A 103 -0.30 -2.71 -7.18
C CYS A 103 -0.69 -3.96 -6.38
N LEU A 104 -0.63 -5.12 -7.01
CA LEU A 104 -0.73 -6.40 -6.30
C LEU A 104 0.46 -6.57 -5.35
N THR A 105 0.19 -7.09 -4.16
CA THR A 105 1.21 -7.22 -3.13
C THR A 105 2.32 -8.19 -3.57
N THR A 106 3.55 -7.70 -3.56
CA THR A 106 4.72 -8.44 -4.02
C THR A 106 4.99 -9.69 -3.18
N PRO A 107 5.49 -10.77 -3.80
CA PRO A 107 5.93 -11.97 -3.08
C PRO A 107 7.12 -11.65 -2.19
N GLY A 108 7.39 -12.50 -1.21
CA GLY A 108 8.60 -12.42 -0.41
C GLY A 108 9.79 -13.14 -1.06
N ASN A 109 10.95 -12.96 -0.46
CA ASN A 109 12.19 -13.66 -0.82
C ASN A 109 12.00 -15.17 -0.81
N SER A 110 12.58 -15.87 -1.76
CA SER A 110 12.55 -17.34 -1.84
C SER A 110 13.39 -18.04 -0.75
N ARG A 111 14.25 -17.32 -0.04
CA ARG A 111 15.20 -17.85 0.93
C ARG A 111 14.68 -17.70 2.36
N GLN A 112 14.62 -18.82 3.11
CA GLN A 112 14.23 -18.81 4.53
C GLN A 112 15.24 -18.01 5.37
N GLU A 113 16.53 -18.09 5.03
CA GLU A 113 17.62 -17.38 5.72
C GLU A 113 17.45 -15.87 5.70
N ALA A 114 16.88 -15.34 4.61
CA ALA A 114 16.59 -13.92 4.49
C ALA A 114 15.46 -13.48 5.43
N PHE A 115 14.44 -14.34 5.64
CA PHE A 115 13.43 -14.11 6.67
C PHE A 115 14.01 -14.21 8.07
N TYR A 116 14.82 -15.22 8.34
CA TYR A 116 15.48 -15.38 9.62
C TYR A 116 16.39 -14.19 9.97
N ALA A 117 17.15 -13.67 9.01
CA ALA A 117 18.00 -12.51 9.19
C ALA A 117 17.21 -11.28 9.69
N ASN A 118 16.01 -11.04 9.14
CA ASN A 118 15.16 -9.91 9.54
C ASN A 118 14.30 -10.18 10.78
N TYR A 119 13.72 -11.37 10.88
CA TYR A 119 12.60 -11.64 11.79
C TYR A 119 12.88 -12.77 12.78
N LYS A 120 14.05 -13.44 12.68
CA LYS A 120 14.38 -14.64 13.44
C LYS A 120 13.28 -15.70 13.20
N ASP A 121 12.78 -16.34 14.25
CA ASP A 121 11.72 -17.34 14.17
C ASP A 121 10.30 -16.73 14.15
N ARG A 122 10.20 -15.41 14.23
CA ARG A 122 8.90 -14.74 14.30
C ARG A 122 8.09 -14.86 13.01
N TYR A 123 8.75 -14.84 11.85
CA TYR A 123 8.10 -14.98 10.55
C TYR A 123 8.92 -15.89 9.64
N SER A 124 8.23 -16.79 8.94
CA SER A 124 8.85 -17.68 7.96
C SER A 124 8.44 -17.31 6.54
N ARG A 125 9.26 -17.72 5.59
CA ARG A 125 8.99 -17.59 4.16
C ARG A 125 7.63 -18.19 3.79
N TRP A 126 7.37 -19.41 4.22
CA TRP A 126 6.11 -20.10 3.90
C TRP A 126 4.89 -19.50 4.58
N GLY A 127 5.06 -19.02 5.81
CA GLY A 127 4.01 -18.28 6.52
C GLY A 127 3.60 -17.04 5.73
N TRP A 128 4.57 -16.21 5.33
CA TRP A 128 4.30 -15.05 4.50
C TRP A 128 3.71 -15.41 3.14
N LYS A 129 4.25 -16.42 2.45
CA LYS A 129 3.76 -16.81 1.12
C LYS A 129 2.28 -17.18 1.13
N LYS A 130 1.80 -17.91 2.15
CA LYS A 130 0.38 -18.25 2.29
C LYS A 130 -0.50 -17.00 2.48
N ILE A 131 -0.06 -16.08 3.35
CA ILE A 131 -0.76 -14.82 3.61
C ILE A 131 -0.78 -13.95 2.35
N GLN A 132 0.35 -13.77 1.70
CA GLN A 132 0.48 -12.97 0.48
C GLN A 132 -0.36 -13.53 -0.67
N HIS A 133 -0.34 -14.84 -0.88
CA HIS A 133 -1.14 -15.47 -1.92
C HIS A 133 -2.64 -15.19 -1.70
N ARG A 134 -3.14 -15.38 -0.48
CA ARG A 134 -4.55 -15.09 -0.17
C ARG A 134 -4.87 -13.61 -0.31
N LEU A 135 -3.96 -12.73 0.11
CA LEU A 135 -4.11 -11.28 -0.04
C LEU A 135 -4.21 -10.89 -1.52
N VAL A 136 -3.35 -11.42 -2.39
CA VAL A 136 -3.39 -11.15 -3.84
C VAL A 136 -4.70 -11.63 -4.46
N GLN A 137 -5.16 -12.84 -4.13
CA GLN A 137 -6.47 -13.32 -4.58
C GLN A 137 -7.58 -12.34 -4.21
N ARG A 138 -7.62 -11.91 -2.96
CA ARG A 138 -8.61 -10.95 -2.46
C ARG A 138 -8.48 -9.56 -3.08
N GLN A 139 -7.25 -9.11 -3.39
CA GLN A 139 -7.03 -7.86 -4.13
C GLN A 139 -7.61 -7.95 -5.55
N ILE A 140 -7.41 -9.06 -6.25
CA ILE A 140 -7.99 -9.28 -7.57
C ILE A 140 -9.52 -9.31 -7.48
N GLU A 141 -10.10 -10.08 -6.57
CA GLU A 141 -11.55 -10.15 -6.35
C GLU A 141 -12.16 -8.77 -6.07
N LYS A 142 -11.45 -7.91 -5.34
CA LYS A 142 -11.91 -6.57 -4.93
C LYS A 142 -11.81 -5.53 -6.04
N PHE A 143 -10.74 -5.55 -6.82
CA PHE A 143 -10.37 -4.43 -7.68
C PHE A 143 -10.48 -4.71 -9.19
N ALA A 144 -10.48 -5.98 -9.64
CA ALA A 144 -10.63 -6.31 -11.07
C ALA A 144 -12.00 -5.88 -11.60
N GLY A 145 -12.03 -5.50 -12.89
CA GLY A 145 -13.27 -5.12 -13.58
C GLY A 145 -13.82 -3.75 -13.17
N ARG A 146 -12.98 -2.89 -12.59
CA ARG A 146 -13.38 -1.54 -12.13
C ARG A 146 -12.80 -0.41 -12.97
N GLU A 147 -12.33 -0.71 -14.18
CA GLU A 147 -11.69 0.26 -15.10
C GLU A 147 -12.63 1.43 -15.43
N LYS A 148 -13.94 1.17 -15.55
CA LYS A 148 -14.97 2.22 -15.73
C LYS A 148 -15.07 3.19 -14.55
N GLN A 149 -14.47 2.86 -13.41
CA GLN A 149 -14.37 3.71 -12.24
C GLN A 149 -12.97 4.34 -12.11
N ASN A 150 -12.17 4.33 -13.17
CA ASN A 150 -10.76 4.73 -13.17
C ASN A 150 -9.92 3.99 -12.10
N LEU A 151 -10.22 2.71 -11.86
CA LEU A 151 -9.51 1.88 -10.90
C LEU A 151 -8.97 0.63 -11.60
N PHE A 152 -7.67 0.44 -11.55
CA PHE A 152 -6.94 -0.57 -12.31
C PHE A 152 -6.08 -1.44 -11.38
N ILE A 153 -5.79 -2.68 -11.79
CA ILE A 153 -4.80 -3.54 -11.15
C ILE A 153 -3.48 -3.43 -11.90
N ILE A 154 -2.40 -3.25 -11.16
CA ILE A 154 -1.03 -3.36 -11.67
C ILE A 154 -0.43 -4.68 -11.16
N PRO A 155 -0.05 -5.63 -12.04
CA PRO A 155 0.38 -6.96 -11.65
C PRO A 155 1.85 -6.99 -11.17
N THR A 156 2.22 -6.16 -10.22
CA THR A 156 3.57 -6.05 -9.67
C THR A 156 4.08 -7.35 -9.02
N GLU A 157 3.16 -8.21 -8.60
CA GLU A 157 3.47 -9.51 -8.01
C GLU A 157 4.09 -10.49 -9.02
N LEU A 158 3.63 -10.46 -10.28
CA LEU A 158 4.04 -11.42 -11.31
C LEU A 158 5.47 -11.20 -11.83
N ASN A 159 5.94 -9.96 -11.84
CA ASN A 159 7.19 -9.58 -12.50
C ASN A 159 8.40 -9.55 -11.55
N LEU A 160 8.20 -9.82 -10.26
CA LEU A 160 9.27 -9.76 -9.28
C LEU A 160 9.98 -11.12 -9.14
N ASP A 161 11.25 -11.17 -9.51
CA ASP A 161 12.10 -12.34 -9.30
C ASP A 161 12.34 -12.57 -7.80
N VAL A 162 11.77 -13.64 -7.28
CA VAL A 162 11.86 -13.99 -5.85
C VAL A 162 13.25 -14.47 -5.40
N VAL A 163 14.15 -14.74 -6.34
CA VAL A 163 15.54 -15.20 -6.08
C VAL A 163 16.52 -14.04 -6.14
N ASN A 164 16.53 -13.31 -7.26
CA ASN A 164 17.53 -12.26 -7.54
C ASN A 164 16.99 -10.85 -7.24
N GLY A 165 15.70 -10.67 -7.13
CA GLY A 165 15.05 -9.40 -6.80
C GLY A 165 15.08 -9.04 -5.31
N TYR A 166 15.67 -9.87 -4.46
CA TYR A 166 15.79 -9.65 -3.02
C TYR A 166 17.23 -9.76 -2.52
N PRO A 167 17.61 -9.03 -1.47
CA PRO A 167 18.90 -9.20 -0.81
C PRO A 167 18.93 -10.48 0.04
N VAL A 168 20.10 -10.98 0.34
CA VAL A 168 20.30 -12.22 1.13
C VAL A 168 19.82 -12.11 2.58
N ASN A 169 19.66 -10.90 3.09
CA ASN A 169 19.36 -10.60 4.49
C ASN A 169 18.00 -9.91 4.71
N ASN A 170 17.11 -9.93 3.73
CA ASN A 170 15.79 -9.35 3.91
C ASN A 170 14.70 -10.18 3.23
N GLY A 171 13.67 -10.57 4.01
CA GLY A 171 12.59 -11.45 3.56
C GLY A 171 11.53 -10.75 2.70
N VAL A 172 11.37 -9.42 2.80
CA VAL A 172 10.22 -8.74 2.18
C VAL A 172 10.56 -7.45 1.43
N HIS A 173 11.72 -6.86 1.64
CA HIS A 173 12.11 -5.64 0.93
C HIS A 173 12.99 -6.00 -0.26
N PRO A 174 12.54 -5.73 -1.51
CA PRO A 174 13.34 -5.97 -2.70
C PRO A 174 14.67 -5.23 -2.69
N ASN A 175 15.64 -5.74 -3.43
CA ASN A 175 16.87 -5.03 -3.75
C ASN A 175 16.68 -4.11 -4.97
N LYS A 176 17.75 -3.50 -5.48
CA LYS A 176 17.70 -2.63 -6.66
C LYS A 176 17.04 -3.30 -7.87
N VAL A 177 17.37 -4.56 -8.13
CA VAL A 177 16.83 -5.32 -9.25
C VAL A 177 15.32 -5.52 -9.09
N GLY A 178 14.87 -5.95 -7.90
CA GLY A 178 13.46 -6.13 -7.61
C GLY A 178 12.66 -4.83 -7.69
N TYR A 179 13.20 -3.71 -7.21
CA TYR A 179 12.53 -2.42 -7.37
C TYR A 179 12.47 -1.95 -8.83
N GLN A 180 13.48 -2.27 -9.66
CA GLN A 180 13.41 -2.01 -11.10
C GLN A 180 12.32 -2.85 -11.77
N GLN A 181 12.16 -4.12 -11.40
CA GLN A 181 11.10 -4.98 -11.91
C GLN A 181 9.69 -4.47 -11.53
N ILE A 182 9.51 -3.99 -10.30
CA ILE A 182 8.29 -3.31 -9.87
C ILE A 182 8.05 -2.05 -10.73
N GLY A 183 9.10 -1.25 -10.94
CA GLY A 183 9.03 -0.06 -11.78
C GLY A 183 8.64 -0.36 -13.23
N VAL A 184 9.16 -1.45 -13.80
CA VAL A 184 8.77 -1.92 -15.15
C VAL A 184 7.28 -2.29 -15.18
N SER A 185 6.75 -2.99 -14.16
CA SER A 185 5.32 -3.32 -14.11
C SER A 185 4.44 -2.07 -14.08
N ILE A 186 4.84 -1.05 -13.33
CA ILE A 186 4.11 0.22 -13.26
C ILE A 186 4.21 0.96 -14.60
N TYR A 187 5.41 1.05 -15.17
CA TYR A 187 5.64 1.73 -16.45
C TYR A 187 4.89 1.07 -17.61
N SER A 188 4.81 -0.27 -17.63
CA SER A 188 4.08 -1.01 -18.66
C SER A 188 2.55 -0.87 -18.55
N TRP A 189 2.06 -0.46 -17.41
CA TRP A 189 0.65 -0.18 -17.19
C TRP A 189 0.30 1.26 -17.64
N LEU A 190 1.20 2.22 -17.46
CA LEU A 190 1.06 3.61 -17.93
C LEU A 190 1.05 3.73 -19.45
#